data_35e4717b78ce3a2227ca6485b47fc143
#
_entry.id   35e4717b78ce3a2227ca6485b47fc143
#
_cell.length_a   1.000
_cell.length_b   1.000
_cell.length_c   1.000
_cell.angle_alpha   90.00
_cell.angle_beta   90.00
_cell.angle_gamma   90.00
#
_symmetry.space_group_name_H-M   'P 1'
#
loop_
_entity.id
_entity.type
_entity.pdbx_description
1 polymer ?
#
loop_
_entity_poly.entity_id
_entity_poly.type
_entity_poly.pdbx_seq_one_letter_code
_entity_poly.pdbx_strand_id
1 'polypeptide(L)'
;MKRYLFLFSLMGLVVGCKQSIENNRLKEAYKDKFLIGAAVNTGISSGQDTASIRILKQEFNSITAENCMKSENLQPEKGVFYFDEADQYVDFGEENRMAIIGHCLIWHSQAPQWFFTDENGQDVSREELIQRMKTHITTIVSRYKGRIKGWDVVNEAILDDGSWRNSKFYQIIGEDFVKLAFEFAREADPDCELYYNDYSMAHEGKRNSIVNMVKNLQSQGVKIDGIGMQGHCGLQFPNFNEFEKSLIAFSELGCKVSVTELDFSVLPAPDPHVGADVAAGFEYQQSLNPYPDGLPDSVANQLYRRYNDFFALLLKHADHVDRVTLWGITDDASWRNDWPIHGRTDYALLFDRNYQPKPVVKELIELAQTQH
;
A
#
# COMPACT_ATOMS: atom_id res chain seq x y z
N MET A 1 -64.30 -8.70 31.07
CA MET A 1 -63.52 -9.67 30.33
C MET A 1 -62.53 -8.95 29.45
N LYS A 2 -61.28 -9.38 29.58
CA LYS A 2 -60.06 -8.70 29.22
C LYS A 2 -59.76 -8.73 27.71
N ARG A 3 -59.26 -7.65 27.17
CA ARG A 3 -58.55 -7.61 25.88
C ARG A 3 -57.10 -7.22 26.14
N TYR A 4 -56.20 -8.17 26.10
CA TYR A 4 -54.76 -8.01 25.85
C TYR A 4 -54.49 -8.78 24.57
N LEU A 5 -54.09 -8.11 23.51
CA LEU A 5 -53.35 -8.69 22.39
C LEU A 5 -52.72 -7.57 21.50
N PHE A 6 -51.52 -7.86 21.08
CA PHE A 6 -50.72 -7.20 20.03
C PHE A 6 -49.94 -5.95 20.39
N LEU A 7 -48.76 -6.18 20.93
CA LEU A 7 -47.59 -5.31 20.74
C LEU A 7 -46.31 -6.17 20.73
N PHE A 8 -46.12 -7.00 19.69
CA PHE A 8 -44.88 -7.73 19.45
C PHE A 8 -44.74 -8.04 17.97
N SER A 9 -44.37 -7.05 17.13
CA SER A 9 -44.00 -7.35 15.74
C SER A 9 -43.24 -6.23 15.00
N LEU A 10 -42.73 -5.17 15.66
CA LEU A 10 -42.05 -4.10 14.92
C LEU A 10 -40.51 -4.02 15.18
N MET A 11 -39.98 -4.79 16.13
CA MET A 11 -38.57 -4.70 16.49
C MET A 11 -37.66 -5.61 15.64
N GLY A 12 -38.19 -6.66 15.01
CA GLY A 12 -37.39 -7.61 14.21
C GLY A 12 -36.97 -7.10 12.83
N LEU A 13 -37.79 -6.24 12.21
CA LEU A 13 -37.53 -5.73 10.85
C LEU A 13 -36.43 -4.67 10.77
N VAL A 14 -36.25 -3.87 11.82
CA VAL A 14 -35.21 -2.81 11.84
C VAL A 14 -33.81 -3.39 12.10
N VAL A 15 -33.72 -4.44 12.90
CA VAL A 15 -32.44 -5.13 13.16
C VAL A 15 -31.96 -5.90 11.94
N GLY A 16 -32.84 -6.61 11.24
CA GLY A 16 -32.50 -7.36 10.03
C GLY A 16 -32.07 -6.46 8.86
N CYS A 17 -32.72 -5.31 8.66
CA CYS A 17 -32.31 -4.34 7.63
C CYS A 17 -30.98 -3.67 7.96
N LYS A 18 -30.70 -3.37 9.24
CA LYS A 18 -29.43 -2.75 9.64
C LYS A 18 -28.27 -3.73 9.48
N GLN A 19 -28.48 -4.97 9.85
CA GLN A 19 -27.47 -6.03 9.72
C GLN A 19 -27.20 -6.41 8.25
N SER A 20 -28.20 -6.37 7.36
CA SER A 20 -28.02 -6.61 5.92
C SER A 20 -27.32 -5.44 5.22
N ILE A 21 -27.44 -4.21 5.71
CA ILE A 21 -26.74 -3.03 5.16
C ILE A 21 -25.27 -3.03 5.63
N GLU A 22 -25.01 -3.38 6.88
CA GLU A 22 -23.65 -3.46 7.43
C GLU A 22 -22.82 -4.55 6.74
N ASN A 23 -23.39 -5.71 6.44
CA ASN A 23 -22.70 -6.81 5.76
C ASN A 23 -22.41 -6.54 4.25
N ASN A 24 -22.84 -5.42 3.71
CA ASN A 24 -22.72 -5.08 2.29
C ASN A 24 -21.59 -4.05 2.05
N ARG A 25 -20.52 -4.09 2.87
CA ARG A 25 -19.34 -3.22 2.76
C ARG A 25 -18.08 -4.08 2.65
N LEU A 26 -17.08 -3.60 1.90
CA LEU A 26 -15.82 -4.33 1.73
C LEU A 26 -15.18 -4.67 3.09
N LYS A 27 -14.95 -3.69 3.95
CA LYS A 27 -14.32 -3.92 5.26
C LYS A 27 -15.07 -4.92 6.15
N GLU A 28 -16.39 -5.00 6.04
CA GLU A 28 -17.21 -5.94 6.83
C GLU A 28 -17.20 -7.34 6.22
N ALA A 29 -17.20 -7.44 4.90
CA ALA A 29 -17.12 -8.72 4.19
C ALA A 29 -15.78 -9.44 4.45
N TYR A 30 -14.70 -8.67 4.58
CA TYR A 30 -13.35 -9.20 4.78
C TYR A 30 -12.84 -9.15 6.24
N LYS A 31 -13.65 -8.72 7.22
CA LYS A 31 -13.23 -8.46 8.61
C LYS A 31 -12.55 -9.63 9.32
N ASP A 32 -12.94 -10.88 9.00
CA ASP A 32 -12.38 -12.10 9.58
C ASP A 32 -11.29 -12.73 8.68
N LYS A 33 -10.87 -12.04 7.64
CA LYS A 33 -9.87 -12.49 6.67
C LYS A 33 -8.61 -11.60 6.72
N PHE A 34 -8.73 -10.35 6.30
CA PHE A 34 -7.65 -9.37 6.28
C PHE A 34 -8.23 -7.94 6.26
N LEU A 35 -7.39 -6.96 6.58
CA LEU A 35 -7.78 -5.55 6.49
C LEU A 35 -7.93 -5.13 5.02
N ILE A 36 -8.93 -4.30 4.74
CA ILE A 36 -9.09 -3.60 3.47
C ILE A 36 -8.71 -2.13 3.65
N GLY A 37 -7.67 -1.69 2.95
CA GLY A 37 -7.10 -0.37 3.09
C GLY A 37 -7.12 0.45 1.81
N ALA A 38 -6.84 1.75 1.95
CA ALA A 38 -6.59 2.64 0.82
C ALA A 38 -5.44 3.62 1.14
N ALA A 39 -4.68 4.00 0.10
CA ALA A 39 -3.76 5.12 0.18
C ALA A 39 -4.53 6.42 0.30
N VAL A 40 -4.04 7.32 1.16
CA VAL A 40 -4.69 8.58 1.53
C VAL A 40 -3.75 9.75 1.25
N ASN A 41 -4.22 10.69 0.43
CA ASN A 41 -3.52 11.96 0.17
C ASN A 41 -3.92 13.04 1.18
N THR A 42 -3.24 14.19 1.12
CA THR A 42 -3.47 15.31 2.03
C THR A 42 -4.85 15.96 1.89
N GLY A 43 -5.47 15.91 0.71
CA GLY A 43 -6.85 16.39 0.50
C GLY A 43 -7.88 15.60 1.32
N ILE A 44 -7.64 14.29 1.48
CA ILE A 44 -8.48 13.40 2.29
C ILE A 44 -8.19 13.61 3.78
N SER A 45 -6.91 13.54 4.20
CA SER A 45 -6.54 13.66 5.62
C SER A 45 -6.86 15.04 6.22
N SER A 46 -6.81 16.10 5.42
CA SER A 46 -7.21 17.47 5.85
C SER A 46 -8.72 17.71 5.85
N GLY A 47 -9.53 16.75 5.41
CA GLY A 47 -10.99 16.90 5.38
C GLY A 47 -11.55 17.63 4.15
N GLN A 48 -10.71 17.97 3.17
CA GLN A 48 -11.14 18.74 1.98
C GLN A 48 -11.88 17.87 0.97
N ASP A 49 -11.42 16.62 0.72
CA ASP A 49 -12.09 15.68 -0.19
C ASP A 49 -13.19 14.90 0.55
N THR A 50 -14.33 15.53 0.74
CA THR A 50 -15.46 14.93 1.47
C THR A 50 -16.07 13.72 0.74
N ALA A 51 -15.95 13.64 -0.58
CA ALA A 51 -16.49 12.55 -1.37
C ALA A 51 -15.67 11.26 -1.17
N SER A 52 -14.35 11.33 -1.29
CA SER A 52 -13.46 10.21 -0.99
C SER A 52 -13.50 9.81 0.48
N ILE A 53 -13.58 10.77 1.41
CA ILE A 53 -13.73 10.51 2.85
C ILE A 53 -14.98 9.67 3.14
N ARG A 54 -16.10 9.94 2.49
CA ARG A 54 -17.33 9.17 2.65
C ARG A 54 -17.12 7.71 2.24
N ILE A 55 -16.49 7.46 1.08
CA ILE A 55 -16.18 6.12 0.59
C ILE A 55 -15.21 5.43 1.56
N LEU A 56 -14.14 6.10 1.93
CA LEU A 56 -13.11 5.59 2.82
C LEU A 56 -13.72 5.10 4.14
N LYS A 57 -14.54 5.92 4.79
CA LYS A 57 -15.21 5.58 6.06
C LYS A 57 -16.20 4.42 5.93
N GLN A 58 -16.80 4.23 4.76
CA GLN A 58 -17.77 3.16 4.53
C GLN A 58 -17.12 1.82 4.19
N GLU A 59 -16.08 1.83 3.36
CA GLU A 59 -15.58 0.62 2.70
C GLU A 59 -14.24 0.13 3.28
N PHE A 60 -13.48 0.98 3.98
CA PHE A 60 -12.11 0.67 4.39
C PHE A 60 -11.94 0.72 5.91
N ASN A 61 -10.97 -0.05 6.43
CA ASN A 61 -10.61 -0.10 7.85
C ASN A 61 -9.10 0.07 8.08
N SER A 62 -8.33 0.36 7.03
CA SER A 62 -6.90 0.67 7.09
C SER A 62 -6.56 1.80 6.13
N ILE A 63 -5.55 2.58 6.46
CA ILE A 63 -5.02 3.67 5.63
C ILE A 63 -3.50 3.59 5.54
N THR A 64 -2.96 4.01 4.39
CA THR A 64 -1.53 4.18 4.15
C THR A 64 -1.27 5.60 3.64
N ALA A 65 -0.23 6.27 4.15
CA ALA A 65 0.12 7.61 3.71
C ALA A 65 0.63 7.58 2.27
N GLU A 66 -0.04 8.28 1.33
CA GLU A 66 0.39 8.28 -0.07
C GLU A 66 1.73 9.03 -0.26
N ASN A 67 1.87 10.21 0.32
CA ASN A 67 3.04 11.07 0.16
C ASN A 67 3.53 11.74 1.45
N CYS A 68 2.65 12.15 2.36
CA CYS A 68 2.98 13.03 3.48
C CYS A 68 4.01 12.47 4.47
N MET A 69 4.27 11.16 4.45
CA MET A 69 5.29 10.52 5.31
C MET A 69 6.58 10.14 4.57
N LYS A 70 6.72 10.47 3.29
CA LYS A 70 7.97 10.26 2.54
C LYS A 70 9.04 11.25 2.99
N SER A 71 10.30 10.84 2.89
CA SER A 71 11.43 11.59 3.46
C SER A 71 11.53 13.03 2.94
N GLU A 72 11.22 13.28 1.66
CA GLU A 72 11.28 14.64 1.09
C GLU A 72 10.21 15.58 1.66
N ASN A 73 9.09 15.04 2.12
CA ASN A 73 8.00 15.83 2.74
C ASN A 73 8.22 15.99 4.24
N LEU A 74 8.63 14.92 4.94
CA LEU A 74 8.87 14.98 6.38
C LEU A 74 10.14 15.71 6.78
N GLN A 75 11.21 15.59 5.99
CA GLN A 75 12.52 16.19 6.31
C GLN A 75 13.22 16.70 5.05
N PRO A 76 12.67 17.70 4.35
CA PRO A 76 13.27 18.24 3.11
C PRO A 76 14.65 18.85 3.32
N GLU A 77 14.95 19.33 4.54
CA GLU A 77 16.23 19.94 4.91
C GLU A 77 16.86 19.24 6.11
N LYS A 78 18.19 19.21 6.18
CA LYS A 78 18.93 18.57 7.26
C LYS A 78 18.55 19.18 8.62
N GLY A 79 18.01 18.34 9.51
CA GLY A 79 17.62 18.74 10.87
C GLY A 79 16.27 19.45 10.98
N VAL A 80 15.56 19.69 9.86
CA VAL A 80 14.25 20.36 9.86
C VAL A 80 13.17 19.36 9.50
N PHE A 81 12.18 19.19 10.39
CA PHE A 81 11.07 18.28 10.20
C PHE A 81 9.75 19.05 10.03
N TYR A 82 8.93 18.63 9.08
CA TYR A 82 7.58 19.13 8.83
C TYR A 82 6.56 18.02 9.08
N PHE A 83 5.86 18.10 10.20
CA PHE A 83 4.95 17.05 10.64
C PHE A 83 3.47 17.36 10.43
N ASP A 84 3.12 18.58 10.04
CA ASP A 84 1.72 19.03 10.03
C ASP A 84 0.80 18.12 9.21
N GLU A 85 1.20 17.76 7.99
CA GLU A 85 0.40 16.87 7.13
C GLU A 85 0.39 15.41 7.65
N ALA A 86 1.52 14.95 8.19
CA ALA A 86 1.63 13.61 8.76
C ALA A 86 0.85 13.50 10.08
N ASP A 87 0.83 14.55 10.90
CA ASP A 87 -0.01 14.64 12.09
C ASP A 87 -1.51 14.58 11.73
N GLN A 88 -1.94 15.37 10.74
CA GLN A 88 -3.32 15.33 10.23
C GLN A 88 -3.71 13.95 9.72
N TYR A 89 -2.79 13.27 9.02
CA TYR A 89 -3.02 11.91 8.54
C TYR A 89 -3.21 10.92 9.69
N VAL A 90 -2.36 10.97 10.71
CA VAL A 90 -2.45 10.07 11.88
C VAL A 90 -3.70 10.39 12.70
N ASP A 91 -3.99 11.66 12.97
CA ASP A 91 -5.20 12.09 13.66
C ASP A 91 -6.47 11.62 12.93
N PHE A 92 -6.51 11.77 11.60
CA PHE A 92 -7.61 11.29 10.77
C PHE A 92 -7.82 9.77 10.91
N GLY A 93 -6.74 8.99 10.93
CA GLY A 93 -6.80 7.54 11.11
C GLY A 93 -7.35 7.14 12.48
N GLU A 94 -6.88 7.78 13.55
CA GLU A 94 -7.35 7.54 14.91
C GLU A 94 -8.82 7.94 15.10
N GLU A 95 -9.22 9.12 14.64
CA GLU A 95 -10.60 9.59 14.70
C GLU A 95 -11.58 8.63 14.03
N ASN A 96 -11.14 7.99 12.95
CA ASN A 96 -11.96 7.05 12.19
C ASN A 96 -11.72 5.57 12.57
N ARG A 97 -10.90 5.30 13.59
CA ARG A 97 -10.57 3.95 14.11
C ARG A 97 -10.05 3.03 13.01
N MET A 98 -9.19 3.54 12.16
CA MET A 98 -8.54 2.80 11.08
C MET A 98 -7.16 2.33 11.52
N ALA A 99 -6.70 1.18 11.02
CA ALA A 99 -5.31 0.79 11.14
C ALA A 99 -4.45 1.74 10.29
N ILE A 100 -3.43 2.34 10.90
CA ILE A 100 -2.61 3.39 10.29
C ILE A 100 -1.25 2.80 9.90
N ILE A 101 -0.86 2.95 8.63
CA ILE A 101 0.43 2.47 8.10
C ILE A 101 1.28 3.68 7.69
N GLY A 102 2.49 3.73 8.19
CA GLY A 102 3.48 4.73 7.78
C GLY A 102 4.24 4.28 6.53
N HIS A 103 4.25 5.11 5.50
CA HIS A 103 4.93 4.86 4.23
C HIS A 103 5.69 6.09 3.77
N CYS A 104 6.99 6.00 3.65
CA CYS A 104 7.95 4.99 4.06
C CYS A 104 9.17 5.66 4.72
N LEU A 105 9.94 4.91 5.53
CA LEU A 105 11.07 5.50 6.24
C LEU A 105 12.30 5.67 5.35
N ILE A 106 12.67 4.65 4.59
CA ILE A 106 13.84 4.65 3.69
C ILE A 106 13.42 4.20 2.29
N TRP A 107 13.61 5.06 1.32
CA TRP A 107 13.36 4.81 -0.09
C TRP A 107 14.39 5.54 -0.95
N HIS A 108 14.81 4.93 -2.05
CA HIS A 108 15.79 5.50 -2.98
C HIS A 108 15.25 6.70 -3.77
N SER A 109 13.94 6.77 -3.94
CA SER A 109 13.22 7.87 -4.57
C SER A 109 12.62 8.81 -3.52
N GLN A 110 12.27 10.02 -3.89
CA GLN A 110 11.70 11.04 -3.00
C GLN A 110 12.48 11.17 -1.67
N ALA A 111 13.81 10.98 -1.73
CA ALA A 111 14.75 11.19 -0.63
C ALA A 111 15.55 12.47 -0.91
N PRO A 112 15.56 13.45 0.01
CA PRO A 112 16.24 14.71 -0.21
C PRO A 112 17.75 14.52 -0.36
N GLN A 113 18.37 15.31 -1.25
CA GLN A 113 19.79 15.18 -1.57
C GLN A 113 20.72 15.35 -0.36
N TRP A 114 20.30 16.14 0.65
CA TRP A 114 21.08 16.33 1.88
C TRP A 114 21.36 15.03 2.64
N PHE A 115 20.58 13.95 2.42
CA PHE A 115 20.91 12.64 2.99
C PHE A 115 22.28 12.15 2.56
N PHE A 116 22.63 12.41 1.30
CA PHE A 116 23.75 11.76 0.63
C PHE A 116 24.95 12.66 0.42
N THR A 117 24.79 13.99 0.48
CA THR A 117 25.86 14.93 0.17
C THR A 117 26.20 15.83 1.36
N ASP A 118 27.46 16.25 1.40
CA ASP A 118 27.94 17.32 2.28
C ASP A 118 27.65 18.72 1.67
N GLU A 119 28.10 19.76 2.36
CA GLU A 119 27.95 21.15 1.92
C GLU A 119 28.72 21.51 0.62
N ASN A 120 29.66 20.65 0.21
CA ASN A 120 30.39 20.78 -1.04
C ASN A 120 29.80 19.97 -2.18
N GLY A 121 28.67 19.25 -1.93
CA GLY A 121 28.04 18.38 -2.89
C GLY A 121 28.74 17.04 -3.10
N GLN A 122 29.68 16.68 -2.22
CA GLN A 122 30.36 15.38 -2.24
C GLN A 122 29.58 14.36 -1.44
N ASP A 123 29.67 13.07 -1.82
CA ASP A 123 29.06 12.00 -1.05
C ASP A 123 29.61 11.99 0.38
N VAL A 124 28.70 11.87 1.36
CA VAL A 124 29.08 11.75 2.77
C VAL A 124 29.73 10.41 3.08
N SER A 125 30.43 10.32 4.23
CA SER A 125 30.96 9.04 4.68
C SER A 125 29.84 8.06 5.06
N ARG A 126 30.19 6.77 5.11
CA ARG A 126 29.30 5.71 5.55
C ARG A 126 28.74 6.00 6.95
N GLU A 127 29.58 6.42 7.87
CA GLU A 127 29.22 6.73 9.26
C GLU A 127 28.25 7.91 9.34
N GLU A 128 28.48 8.96 8.54
CA GLU A 128 27.60 10.13 8.48
C GLU A 128 26.22 9.74 7.93
N LEU A 129 26.14 8.96 6.85
CA LEU A 129 24.85 8.51 6.30
C LEU A 129 24.09 7.62 7.30
N ILE A 130 24.78 6.72 7.98
CA ILE A 130 24.17 5.90 9.03
C ILE A 130 23.59 6.79 10.16
N GLN A 131 24.32 7.81 10.58
CA GLN A 131 23.83 8.72 11.62
C GLN A 131 22.62 9.55 11.13
N ARG A 132 22.61 9.99 9.86
CA ARG A 132 21.47 10.70 9.25
C ARG A 132 20.23 9.80 9.19
N MET A 133 20.38 8.54 8.74
CA MET A 133 19.33 7.53 8.73
C MET A 133 18.80 7.28 10.15
N LYS A 134 19.69 7.09 11.13
CA LYS A 134 19.29 6.86 12.52
C LYS A 134 18.45 8.03 13.04
N THR A 135 18.93 9.26 12.86
CA THR A 135 18.21 10.46 13.31
C THR A 135 16.84 10.57 12.65
N HIS A 136 16.77 10.39 11.34
CA HIS A 136 15.51 10.44 10.58
C HIS A 136 14.50 9.42 11.09
N ILE A 137 14.88 8.14 11.10
CA ILE A 137 13.99 7.03 11.49
C ILE A 137 13.55 7.19 12.95
N THR A 138 14.50 7.43 13.86
CA THR A 138 14.19 7.51 15.30
C THR A 138 13.26 8.68 15.61
N THR A 139 13.47 9.84 14.97
CA THR A 139 12.62 11.01 15.18
C THR A 139 11.17 10.75 14.73
N ILE A 140 11.00 10.18 13.54
CA ILE A 140 9.68 9.93 12.95
C ILE A 140 8.95 8.83 13.73
N VAL A 141 9.59 7.68 13.92
CA VAL A 141 8.97 6.53 14.56
C VAL A 141 8.61 6.84 16.03
N SER A 142 9.52 7.54 16.77
CA SER A 142 9.24 7.94 18.15
C SER A 142 8.07 8.92 18.26
N ARG A 143 7.89 9.83 17.28
CA ARG A 143 6.77 10.77 17.29
C ARG A 143 5.42 10.04 17.25
N TYR A 144 5.33 8.99 16.46
CA TYR A 144 4.08 8.24 16.23
C TYR A 144 4.01 6.92 16.99
N LYS A 145 4.89 6.73 17.97
CA LYS A 145 4.94 5.52 18.78
C LYS A 145 3.58 5.20 19.40
N GLY A 146 3.12 3.96 19.19
CA GLY A 146 1.82 3.47 19.68
C GLY A 146 0.61 3.98 18.92
N ARG A 147 0.76 4.87 17.90
CA ARG A 147 -0.30 5.40 17.06
C ARG A 147 -0.33 4.76 15.66
N ILE A 148 0.82 4.37 15.15
CA ILE A 148 0.98 3.69 13.86
C ILE A 148 1.09 2.19 14.10
N LYS A 149 0.26 1.40 13.39
CA LYS A 149 0.27 -0.06 13.45
C LYS A 149 1.58 -0.65 12.93
N GLY A 150 2.08 -0.11 11.83
CA GLY A 150 3.31 -0.58 11.22
C GLY A 150 3.88 0.37 10.18
N TRP A 151 5.17 0.18 9.87
CA TRP A 151 5.96 1.00 8.97
C TRP A 151 6.51 0.19 7.79
N ASP A 152 6.40 0.72 6.59
CA ASP A 152 7.25 0.32 5.47
C ASP A 152 8.64 0.92 5.74
N VAL A 153 9.53 0.10 6.32
CA VAL A 153 10.85 0.56 6.81
C VAL A 153 11.80 0.80 5.66
N VAL A 154 11.88 -0.15 4.73
CA VAL A 154 12.65 -0.03 3.49
C VAL A 154 11.75 -0.36 2.31
N ASN A 155 11.75 0.56 1.34
CA ASN A 155 11.00 0.43 0.11
C ASN A 155 11.93 0.23 -1.09
N GLU A 156 11.69 -0.82 -1.91
CA GLU A 156 12.25 -1.04 -3.24
C GLU A 156 13.79 -1.16 -3.30
N ALA A 157 14.38 -2.00 -2.45
CA ALA A 157 15.83 -2.21 -2.43
C ALA A 157 16.34 -3.22 -3.46
N ILE A 158 15.47 -4.08 -4.02
CA ILE A 158 15.83 -5.18 -4.91
C ILE A 158 15.22 -4.96 -6.31
N LEU A 159 16.01 -5.15 -7.36
CA LEU A 159 15.55 -5.08 -8.74
C LEU A 159 14.84 -6.38 -9.19
N ASP A 160 14.15 -6.36 -10.33
CA ASP A 160 13.35 -7.49 -10.81
C ASP A 160 14.19 -8.75 -11.13
N ASP A 161 15.46 -8.56 -11.50
CA ASP A 161 16.42 -9.64 -11.70
C ASP A 161 17.00 -10.23 -10.40
N GLY A 162 16.67 -9.63 -9.26
CA GLY A 162 17.13 -10.01 -7.93
C GLY A 162 18.42 -9.32 -7.49
N SER A 163 19.01 -8.45 -8.30
CA SER A 163 20.15 -7.65 -7.87
C SER A 163 19.76 -6.51 -6.92
N TRP A 164 20.71 -6.06 -6.10
CA TRP A 164 20.50 -4.87 -5.29
C TRP A 164 20.36 -3.63 -6.17
N ARG A 165 19.36 -2.81 -5.86
CA ARG A 165 19.22 -1.48 -6.47
C ARG A 165 20.45 -0.63 -6.13
N ASN A 166 21.11 -0.10 -7.15
CA ASN A 166 22.29 0.76 -6.99
C ASN A 166 21.91 2.17 -6.48
N SER A 167 21.16 2.23 -5.38
CA SER A 167 20.75 3.46 -4.70
C SER A 167 21.93 4.10 -3.97
N LYS A 168 21.83 5.40 -3.62
CA LYS A 168 22.83 6.06 -2.78
C LYS A 168 22.99 5.42 -1.41
N PHE A 169 21.93 4.87 -0.82
CA PHE A 169 22.02 4.09 0.40
C PHE A 169 22.92 2.86 0.21
N TYR A 170 22.70 2.12 -0.87
CA TYR A 170 23.52 0.93 -1.18
C TYR A 170 24.97 1.29 -1.55
N GLN A 171 25.18 2.34 -2.36
CA GLN A 171 26.51 2.77 -2.77
C GLN A 171 27.40 3.17 -1.58
N ILE A 172 26.83 3.86 -0.60
CA ILE A 172 27.58 4.42 0.53
C ILE A 172 27.67 3.44 1.71
N ILE A 173 26.59 2.71 2.02
CA ILE A 173 26.53 1.82 3.19
C ILE A 173 26.72 0.34 2.81
N GLY A 174 26.32 -0.06 1.60
CA GLY A 174 26.19 -1.48 1.23
C GLY A 174 24.88 -2.08 1.73
N GLU A 175 24.74 -3.39 1.69
CA GLU A 175 23.53 -4.14 2.08
C GLU A 175 23.07 -3.86 3.53
N ASP A 176 24.01 -3.50 4.40
CA ASP A 176 23.76 -3.21 5.81
C ASP A 176 22.71 -2.11 6.04
N PHE A 177 22.45 -1.24 5.05
CA PHE A 177 21.49 -0.15 5.23
C PHE A 177 20.08 -0.68 5.58
N VAL A 178 19.69 -1.83 5.03
CA VAL A 178 18.40 -2.47 5.34
C VAL A 178 18.37 -2.90 6.80
N LYS A 179 19.39 -3.64 7.25
CA LYS A 179 19.54 -4.07 8.64
C LYS A 179 19.43 -2.89 9.61
N LEU A 180 20.25 -1.87 9.37
CA LEU A 180 20.33 -0.67 10.22
C LEU A 180 18.99 0.06 10.28
N ALA A 181 18.27 0.17 9.16
CA ALA A 181 16.96 0.81 9.13
C ALA A 181 15.95 0.07 10.03
N PHE A 182 15.89 -1.27 9.95
CA PHE A 182 15.02 -2.09 10.80
C PHE A 182 15.42 -2.00 12.28
N GLU A 183 16.71 -2.03 12.61
CA GLU A 183 17.21 -1.89 13.97
C GLU A 183 16.83 -0.52 14.57
N PHE A 184 17.01 0.57 13.83
CA PHE A 184 16.64 1.92 14.29
C PHE A 184 15.13 2.10 14.48
N ALA A 185 14.32 1.55 13.58
CA ALA A 185 12.87 1.58 13.74
C ALA A 185 12.41 0.77 14.96
N ARG A 186 12.96 -0.42 15.15
CA ARG A 186 12.65 -1.28 16.29
C ARG A 186 13.10 -0.69 17.63
N GLU A 187 14.27 -0.02 17.67
CA GLU A 187 14.76 0.71 18.85
C GLU A 187 13.79 1.84 19.23
N ALA A 188 13.24 2.55 18.23
CA ALA A 188 12.35 3.69 18.45
C ALA A 188 10.93 3.26 18.91
N ASP A 189 10.36 2.21 18.27
CA ASP A 189 9.10 1.61 18.69
C ASP A 189 9.19 0.09 18.66
N PRO A 190 9.37 -0.56 19.83
CA PRO A 190 9.47 -2.01 19.95
C PRO A 190 8.21 -2.77 19.57
N ASP A 191 7.05 -2.12 19.63
CA ASP A 191 5.73 -2.76 19.52
C ASP A 191 5.10 -2.64 18.12
N CYS A 192 5.56 -1.70 17.28
CA CYS A 192 5.03 -1.54 15.91
C CYS A 192 5.52 -2.67 14.98
N GLU A 193 4.73 -2.95 13.95
CA GLU A 193 5.10 -3.91 12.91
C GLU A 193 6.04 -3.24 11.90
N LEU A 194 7.07 -3.97 11.46
CA LEU A 194 8.09 -3.48 10.53
C LEU A 194 8.07 -4.30 9.25
N TYR A 195 7.90 -3.63 8.11
CA TYR A 195 7.74 -4.25 6.79
C TYR A 195 8.88 -3.88 5.84
N TYR A 196 9.25 -4.85 4.99
CA TYR A 196 9.93 -4.59 3.73
C TYR A 196 8.88 -4.51 2.62
N ASN A 197 8.92 -3.50 1.77
CA ASN A 197 7.93 -3.28 0.70
C ASN A 197 8.60 -3.17 -0.66
N ASP A 198 8.03 -3.82 -1.71
CA ASP A 198 8.58 -3.73 -3.07
C ASP A 198 7.51 -4.07 -4.12
N TYR A 199 7.75 -3.62 -5.36
CA TYR A 199 6.92 -3.94 -6.53
C TYR A 199 7.44 -5.18 -7.27
N SER A 200 6.70 -5.63 -8.30
CA SER A 200 7.08 -6.75 -9.19
C SER A 200 7.51 -8.04 -8.48
N MET A 201 7.04 -8.27 -7.27
CA MET A 201 7.48 -9.39 -6.44
C MET A 201 7.06 -10.78 -6.96
N ALA A 202 6.28 -10.87 -8.03
CA ALA A 202 6.00 -12.12 -8.74
C ALA A 202 7.22 -12.64 -9.54
N HIS A 203 8.24 -11.81 -9.80
CA HIS A 203 9.47 -12.24 -10.48
C HIS A 203 10.30 -13.17 -9.59
N GLU A 204 10.73 -14.30 -10.15
CA GLU A 204 11.47 -15.33 -9.42
C GLU A 204 12.81 -14.80 -8.87
N GLY A 205 13.56 -14.02 -9.65
CA GLY A 205 14.83 -13.43 -9.22
C GLY A 205 14.64 -12.55 -7.98
N LYS A 206 13.68 -11.62 -8.03
CA LYS A 206 13.35 -10.73 -6.92
C LYS A 206 12.86 -11.53 -5.70
N ARG A 207 11.91 -12.46 -5.88
CA ARG A 207 11.42 -13.35 -4.81
C ARG A 207 12.56 -14.05 -4.08
N ASN A 208 13.46 -14.70 -4.81
CA ASN A 208 14.56 -15.45 -4.23
C ASN A 208 15.53 -14.54 -3.47
N SER A 209 15.84 -13.36 -4.00
CA SER A 209 16.71 -12.39 -3.33
C SER A 209 16.10 -11.83 -2.07
N ILE A 210 14.81 -11.51 -2.06
CA ILE A 210 14.11 -11.05 -0.85
C ILE A 210 14.08 -12.15 0.21
N VAL A 211 13.79 -13.41 -0.18
CA VAL A 211 13.83 -14.56 0.75
C VAL A 211 15.22 -14.69 1.38
N ASN A 212 16.30 -14.59 0.59
CA ASN A 212 17.67 -14.68 1.08
C ASN A 212 18.01 -13.50 2.00
N MET A 213 17.65 -12.28 1.61
CA MET A 213 17.84 -11.08 2.43
C MET A 213 17.16 -11.23 3.80
N VAL A 214 15.88 -11.62 3.82
CA VAL A 214 15.12 -11.77 5.07
C VAL A 214 15.72 -12.87 5.95
N LYS A 215 16.07 -14.03 5.40
CA LYS A 215 16.75 -15.10 6.14
C LYS A 215 18.08 -14.64 6.74
N ASN A 216 18.86 -13.88 5.97
CA ASN A 216 20.13 -13.32 6.44
C ASN A 216 19.90 -12.35 7.63
N LEU A 217 18.93 -11.46 7.52
CA LEU A 217 18.58 -10.52 8.59
C LEU A 217 18.09 -11.24 9.84
N GLN A 218 17.19 -12.22 9.69
CA GLN A 218 16.69 -13.04 10.81
C GLN A 218 17.83 -13.82 11.50
N SER A 219 18.80 -14.34 10.75
CA SER A 219 19.98 -15.04 11.32
C SER A 219 20.86 -14.12 12.16
N GLN A 220 20.78 -12.81 11.95
CA GLN A 220 21.48 -11.78 12.73
C GLN A 220 20.61 -11.21 13.88
N GLY A 221 19.43 -11.78 14.12
CA GLY A 221 18.51 -11.35 15.17
C GLY A 221 17.61 -10.16 14.82
N VAL A 222 17.59 -9.73 13.55
CA VAL A 222 16.70 -8.67 13.09
C VAL A 222 15.31 -9.24 12.83
N LYS A 223 14.32 -8.73 13.53
CA LYS A 223 12.93 -9.12 13.36
C LYS A 223 12.29 -8.28 12.25
N ILE A 224 11.78 -8.95 11.23
CA ILE A 224 10.94 -8.41 10.17
C ILE A 224 9.54 -9.00 10.39
N ASP A 225 8.53 -8.14 10.60
CA ASP A 225 7.18 -8.60 10.92
C ASP A 225 6.39 -8.95 9.66
N GLY A 226 6.69 -8.30 8.54
CA GLY A 226 5.98 -8.59 7.30
C GLY A 226 6.69 -8.14 6.03
N ILE A 227 6.14 -8.61 4.92
CA ILE A 227 6.58 -8.27 3.55
C ILE A 227 5.38 -7.72 2.80
N GLY A 228 5.53 -6.50 2.28
CA GLY A 228 4.57 -5.82 1.42
C GLY A 228 4.85 -6.11 -0.04
N MET A 229 3.92 -6.78 -0.71
CA MET A 229 3.89 -6.93 -2.16
C MET A 229 3.04 -5.79 -2.71
N GLN A 230 3.62 -4.77 -3.35
CA GLN A 230 2.88 -3.56 -3.76
C GLN A 230 1.59 -3.90 -4.54
N GLY A 231 1.68 -4.75 -5.54
CA GLY A 231 0.49 -5.16 -6.29
C GLY A 231 0.08 -4.16 -7.37
N HIS A 232 1.01 -3.39 -7.90
CA HIS A 232 0.82 -2.61 -9.11
C HIS A 232 0.70 -3.53 -10.32
N CYS A 233 -0.54 -3.81 -10.72
CA CYS A 233 -0.91 -4.82 -11.68
C CYS A 233 -1.43 -4.22 -12.99
N GLY A 234 -1.61 -5.08 -13.97
CA GLY A 234 -2.31 -4.79 -15.23
C GLY A 234 -3.18 -5.96 -15.67
N LEU A 235 -3.84 -5.82 -16.80
CA LEU A 235 -4.74 -6.85 -17.32
C LEU A 235 -4.02 -8.18 -17.62
N GLN A 236 -2.72 -8.14 -17.94
CA GLN A 236 -1.95 -9.31 -18.36
C GLN A 236 -0.83 -9.68 -17.36
N PHE A 237 -0.56 -8.87 -16.36
CA PHE A 237 0.48 -9.08 -15.36
C PHE A 237 0.02 -8.67 -13.96
N PRO A 238 0.64 -9.23 -12.90
CA PRO A 238 1.52 -10.39 -12.95
C PRO A 238 0.76 -11.67 -13.31
N ASN A 239 1.53 -12.74 -13.62
CA ASN A 239 0.97 -14.09 -13.59
C ASN A 239 0.62 -14.44 -12.15
N PHE A 240 -0.64 -14.79 -11.87
CA PHE A 240 -1.10 -15.04 -10.50
C PHE A 240 -0.51 -16.30 -9.87
N ASN A 241 -0.11 -17.30 -10.67
CA ASN A 241 0.61 -18.45 -10.12
C ASN A 241 2.00 -18.04 -9.60
N GLU A 242 2.69 -17.11 -10.29
CA GLU A 242 3.97 -16.61 -9.82
C GLU A 242 3.81 -15.68 -8.61
N PHE A 243 2.73 -14.89 -8.56
CA PHE A 243 2.38 -14.08 -7.40
C PHE A 243 2.10 -14.98 -6.18
N GLU A 244 1.34 -16.05 -6.37
CA GLU A 244 1.05 -17.05 -5.33
C GLU A 244 2.32 -17.70 -4.78
N LYS A 245 3.25 -18.10 -5.65
CA LYS A 245 4.56 -18.65 -5.23
C LYS A 245 5.32 -17.68 -4.32
N SER A 246 5.27 -16.38 -4.61
CA SER A 246 5.93 -15.36 -3.79
C SER A 246 5.22 -15.19 -2.44
N LEU A 247 3.90 -15.14 -2.44
CA LEU A 247 3.10 -15.08 -1.22
C LEU A 247 3.45 -16.25 -0.28
N ILE A 248 3.47 -17.48 -0.82
CA ILE A 248 3.82 -18.68 -0.04
C ILE A 248 5.27 -18.58 0.47
N ALA A 249 6.23 -18.25 -0.40
CA ALA A 249 7.63 -18.18 -0.02
C ALA A 249 7.90 -17.15 1.09
N PHE A 250 7.17 -16.03 1.07
CA PHE A 250 7.29 -15.00 2.12
C PHE A 250 6.60 -15.40 3.41
N SER A 251 5.45 -16.07 3.35
CA SER A 251 4.77 -16.58 4.54
C SER A 251 5.58 -17.67 5.25
N GLU A 252 6.30 -18.51 4.52
CA GLU A 252 7.20 -19.54 5.06
C GLU A 252 8.40 -18.96 5.86
N LEU A 253 8.68 -17.66 5.71
CA LEU A 253 9.67 -16.95 6.54
C LEU A 253 9.14 -16.59 7.95
N GLY A 254 7.87 -16.90 8.24
CA GLY A 254 7.18 -16.45 9.45
C GLY A 254 6.79 -14.96 9.41
N CYS A 255 6.81 -14.36 8.23
CA CYS A 255 6.38 -12.97 8.00
C CYS A 255 4.89 -12.92 7.62
N LYS A 256 4.19 -11.87 8.05
CA LYS A 256 2.91 -11.49 7.45
C LYS A 256 3.13 -11.06 6.00
N VAL A 257 2.18 -11.34 5.14
CA VAL A 257 2.20 -10.85 3.76
C VAL A 257 1.08 -9.83 3.58
N SER A 258 1.38 -8.70 2.96
CA SER A 258 0.38 -7.69 2.64
C SER A 258 0.45 -7.34 1.16
N VAL A 259 -0.71 -7.05 0.55
CA VAL A 259 -0.77 -6.34 -0.72
C VAL A 259 -0.92 -4.86 -0.37
N THR A 260 0.09 -4.05 -0.69
CA THR A 260 0.26 -2.73 -0.08
C THR A 260 -0.16 -1.56 -0.95
N GLU A 261 -0.25 -1.76 -2.27
CA GLU A 261 -0.44 -0.66 -3.23
C GLU A 261 -1.25 -1.13 -4.46
N LEU A 262 -2.31 -1.91 -4.22
CA LEU A 262 -3.06 -2.58 -5.28
C LEU A 262 -3.72 -1.59 -6.24
N ASP A 263 -3.43 -1.74 -7.51
CA ASP A 263 -4.15 -1.18 -8.63
C ASP A 263 -4.07 -2.10 -9.86
N PHE A 264 -5.05 -2.03 -10.75
CA PHE A 264 -5.05 -2.78 -12.02
C PHE A 264 -5.17 -1.83 -13.20
N SER A 265 -4.03 -1.42 -13.76
CA SER A 265 -4.04 -0.58 -14.96
C SER A 265 -4.65 -1.32 -16.15
N VAL A 266 -5.52 -0.62 -16.88
CA VAL A 266 -6.08 -1.09 -18.17
C VAL A 266 -5.29 -0.57 -19.36
N LEU A 267 -4.33 0.32 -19.11
CA LEU A 267 -3.56 0.97 -20.16
C LEU A 267 -2.34 0.13 -20.57
N PRO A 268 -1.94 0.21 -21.84
CA PRO A 268 -0.71 -0.44 -22.29
C PRO A 268 0.51 0.19 -21.61
N ALA A 269 1.44 -0.67 -21.20
CA ALA A 269 2.74 -0.21 -20.70
C ALA A 269 3.59 0.28 -21.87
N PRO A 270 4.28 1.43 -21.75
CA PRO A 270 5.18 1.93 -22.80
C PRO A 270 6.42 1.03 -22.95
N ASP A 271 6.85 0.40 -21.86
CA ASP A 271 7.92 -0.59 -21.81
C ASP A 271 7.52 -1.65 -20.75
N PRO A 272 7.51 -2.94 -21.09
CA PRO A 272 7.16 -4.02 -20.16
C PRO A 272 8.16 -4.19 -19.00
N HIS A 273 9.35 -3.60 -19.08
CA HIS A 273 10.39 -3.70 -18.05
C HIS A 273 10.40 -2.56 -17.04
N VAL A 274 9.50 -1.57 -17.18
CA VAL A 274 9.47 -0.40 -16.27
C VAL A 274 9.01 -0.78 -14.84
N GLY A 275 8.19 -1.83 -14.71
CA GLY A 275 7.63 -2.18 -13.41
C GLY A 275 6.78 -1.03 -12.85
N ALA A 276 7.08 -0.61 -11.62
CA ALA A 276 6.48 0.56 -10.96
C ALA A 276 7.55 1.60 -10.56
N ASP A 277 8.67 1.64 -11.29
CA ASP A 277 9.74 2.60 -11.03
C ASP A 277 9.27 4.04 -11.29
N VAL A 278 9.06 4.82 -10.24
CA VAL A 278 8.54 6.19 -10.31
C VAL A 278 9.48 7.17 -11.03
N ALA A 279 10.75 6.82 -11.22
CA ALA A 279 11.69 7.61 -12.02
C ALA A 279 11.47 7.46 -13.53
N ALA A 280 10.70 6.44 -13.96
CA ALA A 280 10.38 6.25 -15.36
C ALA A 280 9.41 7.31 -15.86
N GLY A 281 9.69 7.86 -17.04
CA GLY A 281 8.83 8.83 -17.71
C GLY A 281 8.94 8.67 -19.22
N PHE A 282 7.80 8.76 -19.91
CA PHE A 282 7.70 8.63 -21.35
C PHE A 282 6.85 9.75 -21.92
N GLU A 283 7.11 10.11 -23.18
CA GLU A 283 6.29 11.07 -23.87
C GLU A 283 4.86 10.53 -24.14
N TYR A 284 3.88 11.42 -24.08
CA TYR A 284 2.50 11.07 -24.38
C TYR A 284 2.33 10.60 -25.83
N GLN A 285 1.68 9.46 -25.97
CA GLN A 285 1.25 8.89 -27.25
C GLN A 285 -0.21 8.45 -27.15
N GLN A 286 -1.02 8.82 -28.12
CA GLN A 286 -2.45 8.48 -28.14
C GLN A 286 -2.69 6.96 -28.08
N SER A 287 -1.81 6.17 -28.70
CA SER A 287 -1.86 4.70 -28.66
C SER A 287 -1.69 4.12 -27.25
N LEU A 288 -1.07 4.88 -26.33
CA LEU A 288 -0.86 4.51 -24.93
C LEU A 288 -1.94 5.09 -23.99
N ASN A 289 -2.94 5.78 -24.55
CA ASN A 289 -4.15 6.23 -23.85
C ASN A 289 -5.40 5.90 -24.67
N PRO A 290 -5.73 4.61 -24.85
CA PRO A 290 -6.77 4.17 -25.77
C PRO A 290 -8.21 4.47 -25.32
N TYR A 291 -8.42 4.86 -24.05
CA TYR A 291 -9.75 5.01 -23.46
C TYR A 291 -9.98 6.38 -22.79
N PRO A 292 -9.67 7.51 -23.44
CA PRO A 292 -9.77 8.84 -22.81
C PRO A 292 -11.21 9.22 -22.45
N ASP A 293 -12.19 8.75 -23.23
CA ASP A 293 -13.61 9.14 -23.14
C ASP A 293 -14.49 8.08 -22.45
N GLY A 294 -13.92 6.98 -21.99
CA GLY A 294 -14.65 5.92 -21.29
C GLY A 294 -14.09 4.52 -21.56
N LEU A 295 -14.28 3.62 -20.61
CA LEU A 295 -13.80 2.25 -20.68
C LEU A 295 -14.81 1.36 -21.43
N PRO A 296 -14.43 0.67 -22.52
CA PRO A 296 -15.32 -0.28 -23.20
C PRO A 296 -15.72 -1.44 -22.27
N ASP A 297 -16.98 -1.89 -22.35
CA ASP A 297 -17.50 -3.00 -21.51
C ASP A 297 -16.62 -4.26 -21.56
N SER A 298 -16.07 -4.59 -22.73
CA SER A 298 -15.19 -5.75 -22.90
C SER A 298 -13.91 -5.64 -22.07
N VAL A 299 -13.36 -4.43 -21.94
CA VAL A 299 -12.15 -4.15 -21.13
C VAL A 299 -12.51 -4.06 -19.65
N ALA A 300 -13.63 -3.41 -19.33
CA ALA A 300 -14.16 -3.36 -17.96
C ALA A 300 -14.38 -4.77 -17.41
N ASN A 301 -14.99 -5.67 -18.19
CA ASN A 301 -15.19 -7.07 -17.80
C ASN A 301 -13.87 -7.85 -17.63
N GLN A 302 -12.80 -7.49 -18.37
CA GLN A 302 -11.47 -8.07 -18.13
C GLN A 302 -10.90 -7.57 -16.81
N LEU A 303 -11.00 -6.27 -16.54
CA LEU A 303 -10.57 -5.68 -15.27
C LEU A 303 -11.29 -6.32 -14.07
N TYR A 304 -12.62 -6.48 -14.15
CA TYR A 304 -13.40 -7.08 -13.05
C TYR A 304 -13.02 -8.54 -12.80
N ARG A 305 -12.79 -9.32 -13.86
CA ARG A 305 -12.27 -10.68 -13.73
C ARG A 305 -10.90 -10.70 -13.04
N ARG A 306 -9.98 -9.79 -13.42
CA ARG A 306 -8.66 -9.70 -12.77
C ARG A 306 -8.77 -9.43 -11.28
N TYR A 307 -9.64 -8.51 -10.87
CA TYR A 307 -9.91 -8.24 -9.46
C TYR A 307 -10.49 -9.48 -8.75
N ASN A 308 -11.50 -10.13 -9.33
CA ASN A 308 -12.11 -11.32 -8.75
C ASN A 308 -11.11 -12.47 -8.59
N ASP A 309 -10.33 -12.78 -9.62
CA ASP A 309 -9.33 -13.85 -9.60
C ASP A 309 -8.24 -13.56 -8.55
N PHE A 310 -7.82 -12.30 -8.44
CA PHE A 310 -6.82 -11.89 -7.47
C PHE A 310 -7.33 -11.99 -6.03
N PHE A 311 -8.53 -11.48 -5.76
CA PHE A 311 -9.12 -11.59 -4.43
C PHE A 311 -9.46 -13.03 -4.06
N ALA A 312 -9.86 -13.88 -5.01
CA ALA A 312 -10.03 -15.32 -4.78
C ALA A 312 -8.70 -15.98 -4.38
N LEU A 313 -7.59 -15.60 -5.03
CA LEU A 313 -6.25 -16.04 -4.64
C LEU A 313 -5.90 -15.61 -3.23
N LEU A 314 -6.14 -14.35 -2.87
CA LEU A 314 -5.83 -13.84 -1.52
C LEU A 314 -6.69 -14.52 -0.44
N LEU A 315 -7.97 -14.76 -0.72
CA LEU A 315 -8.85 -15.49 0.19
C LEU A 315 -8.40 -16.94 0.43
N LYS A 316 -7.88 -17.61 -0.60
CA LYS A 316 -7.27 -18.95 -0.46
C LYS A 316 -6.12 -18.98 0.56
N HIS A 317 -5.46 -17.84 0.75
CA HIS A 317 -4.31 -17.67 1.66
C HIS A 317 -4.60 -16.66 2.78
N ALA A 318 -5.87 -16.51 3.18
CA ALA A 318 -6.27 -15.47 4.13
C ALA A 318 -5.53 -15.56 5.48
N ASP A 319 -5.13 -16.77 5.91
CA ASP A 319 -4.36 -16.96 7.15
C ASP A 319 -2.95 -16.35 7.11
N HIS A 320 -2.44 -16.03 5.93
CA HIS A 320 -1.12 -15.43 5.70
C HIS A 320 -1.19 -13.98 5.26
N VAL A 321 -2.34 -13.52 4.78
CA VAL A 321 -2.55 -12.15 4.30
C VAL A 321 -3.05 -11.27 5.44
N ASP A 322 -2.29 -10.22 5.79
CA ASP A 322 -2.65 -9.28 6.87
C ASP A 322 -3.54 -8.14 6.36
N ARG A 323 -3.27 -7.66 5.14
CA ARG A 323 -3.88 -6.45 4.61
C ARG A 323 -3.86 -6.41 3.09
N VAL A 324 -4.91 -5.83 2.49
CA VAL A 324 -4.97 -5.46 1.07
C VAL A 324 -5.30 -3.98 0.97
N THR A 325 -4.37 -3.18 0.48
CA THR A 325 -4.48 -1.72 0.37
C THR A 325 -4.54 -1.32 -1.11
N LEU A 326 -5.60 -0.62 -1.51
CA LEU A 326 -5.73 0.00 -2.83
C LEU A 326 -4.84 1.26 -2.86
N TRP A 327 -4.10 1.49 -3.96
CA TRP A 327 -3.26 2.69 -4.08
C TRP A 327 -4.06 3.90 -4.56
N GLY A 328 -5.03 4.30 -3.75
CA GLY A 328 -6.00 5.35 -3.96
C GLY A 328 -7.43 4.89 -3.74
N ILE A 329 -8.39 5.78 -3.91
CA ILE A 329 -9.81 5.50 -3.69
C ILE A 329 -10.56 5.48 -5.02
N THR A 330 -10.39 6.50 -5.85
CA THR A 330 -11.14 6.74 -7.08
C THR A 330 -10.25 6.91 -8.30
N ASP A 331 -10.75 6.54 -9.46
CA ASP A 331 -9.99 6.58 -10.72
C ASP A 331 -9.47 7.97 -11.10
N ASP A 332 -10.16 9.04 -10.72
CA ASP A 332 -9.74 10.42 -11.03
C ASP A 332 -8.49 10.83 -10.25
N ALA A 333 -8.33 10.33 -9.03
CA ALA A 333 -7.18 10.60 -8.18
C ALA A 333 -6.07 9.54 -8.31
N SER A 334 -6.18 8.57 -9.22
CA SER A 334 -5.16 7.54 -9.41
C SER A 334 -3.87 8.12 -9.98
N TRP A 335 -2.73 7.81 -9.36
CA TRP A 335 -1.39 8.16 -9.86
C TRP A 335 -1.13 7.63 -11.28
N ARG A 336 -1.81 6.56 -11.69
CA ARG A 336 -1.73 5.95 -13.02
C ARG A 336 -2.15 6.89 -14.15
N ASN A 337 -2.91 7.94 -13.86
CA ASN A 337 -3.28 8.96 -14.85
C ASN A 337 -2.07 9.76 -15.32
N ASP A 338 -1.07 9.92 -14.47
CA ASP A 338 0.08 10.78 -14.71
C ASP A 338 1.43 10.05 -14.72
N TRP A 339 1.42 8.76 -14.40
CA TRP A 339 2.60 7.91 -14.43
C TRP A 339 2.34 6.62 -15.24
N PRO A 340 3.32 6.12 -16.04
CA PRO A 340 4.62 6.72 -16.39
C PRO A 340 4.50 7.75 -17.51
N ILE A 341 3.29 8.12 -17.90
CA ILE A 341 2.99 9.14 -18.92
C ILE A 341 1.94 10.07 -18.34
N HIS A 342 2.24 11.36 -18.31
CA HIS A 342 1.31 12.39 -17.84
C HIS A 342 0.08 12.55 -18.75
N GLY A 343 -1.09 12.75 -18.16
CA GLY A 343 -2.33 13.08 -18.86
C GLY A 343 -3.05 11.88 -19.50
N ARG A 344 -2.81 10.65 -19.03
CA ARG A 344 -3.61 9.49 -19.44
C ARG A 344 -4.90 9.37 -18.62
N THR A 345 -5.80 8.49 -19.07
CA THR A 345 -7.04 8.18 -18.37
C THR A 345 -7.05 6.68 -18.03
N ASP A 346 -6.72 6.35 -16.80
CA ASP A 346 -6.77 4.96 -16.31
C ASP A 346 -8.02 4.70 -15.46
N TYR A 347 -8.38 3.45 -15.29
CA TYR A 347 -9.57 2.96 -14.57
C TYR A 347 -9.17 1.93 -13.52
N ALA A 348 -8.06 2.19 -12.83
CA ALA A 348 -7.30 1.20 -12.08
C ALA A 348 -7.91 0.80 -10.73
N LEU A 349 -8.87 1.58 -10.19
CA LEU A 349 -9.37 1.43 -8.82
C LEU A 349 -10.81 0.90 -8.77
N LEU A 350 -11.34 0.69 -7.55
CA LEU A 350 -12.66 0.09 -7.34
C LEU A 350 -13.81 1.10 -7.46
N PHE A 351 -13.53 2.39 -7.31
CA PHE A 351 -14.51 3.46 -7.45
C PHE A 351 -14.19 4.31 -8.67
N ASP A 352 -15.22 4.69 -9.40
CA ASP A 352 -15.08 5.44 -10.64
C ASP A 352 -14.81 6.94 -10.39
N ARG A 353 -14.63 7.70 -11.47
CA ARG A 353 -14.41 9.17 -11.45
C ARG A 353 -15.61 9.97 -10.93
N ASN A 354 -16.78 9.34 -10.76
CA ASN A 354 -17.97 9.93 -10.18
C ASN A 354 -18.22 9.47 -8.75
N TYR A 355 -17.19 8.88 -8.11
CA TYR A 355 -17.28 8.37 -6.73
C TYR A 355 -18.32 7.25 -6.55
N GLN A 356 -18.63 6.50 -7.64
CA GLN A 356 -19.54 5.38 -7.57
C GLN A 356 -18.77 4.06 -7.55
N PRO A 357 -19.24 3.06 -6.79
CA PRO A 357 -18.63 1.73 -6.81
C PRO A 357 -18.81 1.10 -8.17
N LYS A 358 -17.73 0.57 -8.74
CA LYS A 358 -17.81 -0.26 -9.94
C LYS A 358 -18.53 -1.59 -9.63
N PRO A 359 -19.13 -2.26 -10.61
CA PRO A 359 -19.83 -3.54 -10.42
C PRO A 359 -19.02 -4.58 -9.66
N VAL A 360 -17.70 -4.63 -9.85
CA VAL A 360 -16.80 -5.56 -9.18
C VAL A 360 -16.79 -5.42 -7.66
N VAL A 361 -17.10 -4.25 -7.09
CA VAL A 361 -17.18 -4.08 -5.62
C VAL A 361 -18.20 -5.03 -5.02
N LYS A 362 -19.38 -5.14 -5.65
CA LYS A 362 -20.42 -6.08 -5.21
C LYS A 362 -19.95 -7.53 -5.35
N GLU A 363 -19.30 -7.86 -6.47
CA GLU A 363 -18.78 -9.20 -6.73
C GLU A 363 -17.73 -9.61 -5.68
N LEU A 364 -16.82 -8.71 -5.30
CA LEU A 364 -15.82 -8.95 -4.25
C LEU A 364 -16.45 -9.16 -2.87
N ILE A 365 -17.51 -8.42 -2.53
CA ILE A 365 -18.26 -8.63 -1.28
C ILE A 365 -18.93 -10.02 -1.28
N GLU A 366 -19.59 -10.40 -2.36
CA GLU A 366 -20.22 -11.71 -2.51
C GLU A 366 -19.17 -12.85 -2.46
N LEU A 367 -18.02 -12.66 -3.09
CA LEU A 367 -16.90 -13.60 -3.06
C LEU A 367 -16.42 -13.87 -1.62
N ALA A 368 -16.21 -12.81 -0.82
CA ALA A 368 -15.78 -12.95 0.58
C ALA A 368 -16.81 -13.69 1.46
N GLN A 369 -18.10 -13.53 1.16
CA GLN A 369 -19.19 -14.17 1.91
C GLN A 369 -19.39 -15.65 1.55
N THR A 370 -18.95 -16.08 0.37
CA THR A 370 -19.13 -17.46 -0.13
C THR A 370 -17.93 -18.37 0.13
N GLN A 371 -16.76 -17.83 0.39
CA GLN A 371 -15.56 -18.59 0.75
C GLN A 371 -15.42 -18.67 2.29
N HIS A 372 -15.77 -19.82 2.84
CA HIS A 372 -15.63 -20.15 4.27
C HIS A 372 -14.35 -20.91 4.56
#